data_d5d4e1672342fc3c57b6e09c3b8541f3
#
_entry.id   d5d4e1672342fc3c57b6e09c3b8541f3
#
_cell.length_a   1.000
_cell.length_b   1.000
_cell.length_c   1.000
_cell.angle_alpha   90.00
_cell.angle_beta   90.00
_cell.angle_gamma   90.00
#
_symmetry.space_group_name_H-M   'P 1'
#
loop_
_entity.id
_entity.type
_entity.pdbx_description
1 polymer ?
#
loop_
_entity_poly.entity_id
_entity_poly.type
_entity_poly.pdbx_seq_one_letter_code
_entity_poly.pdbx_strand_id
1 'polypeptide(L)'
;MQQAEQLDRYMPAPVREWIEQTYYAQINDQARLEAALADPAFYCDPAAHLALFNDHGIVHVRDVAQQVLRLLDHIHGGLIARRQPERLHGFMKSYGVLVAYLHDIGMIDFRPFGRAMHPEFASQAVFDPAFDYVVDSIWQSDCGGIASRLRALAGAGALAKIRAWCSGSSWRWRIATARASCPWRY
;
A
#
# COMPACT_ATOMS: atom_id res chain seq x y z
N MET A 1 12.32 -0.19 18.22
CA MET A 1 12.47 -1.65 18.13
C MET A 1 11.13 -2.38 18.28
N GLN A 2 10.43 -2.29 19.39
CA GLN A 2 9.13 -3.00 19.59
C GLN A 2 8.08 -2.79 18.48
N GLN A 3 8.01 -1.60 17.88
CA GLN A 3 7.02 -1.29 16.84
C GLN A 3 7.28 -2.04 15.52
N ALA A 4 8.53 -2.15 15.11
CA ALA A 4 8.91 -2.88 13.91
C ALA A 4 8.64 -4.38 14.05
N GLU A 5 9.01 -4.99 15.17
CA GLU A 5 8.79 -6.41 15.48
C GLU A 5 7.29 -6.80 15.44
N GLN A 6 6.40 -5.88 15.83
CA GLN A 6 4.97 -6.12 15.75
C GLN A 6 4.47 -6.16 14.29
N LEU A 7 5.01 -5.31 13.41
CA LEU A 7 4.65 -5.27 12.00
C LEU A 7 5.19 -6.47 11.22
N ASP A 8 6.37 -6.98 11.60
CA ASP A 8 7.03 -8.13 10.95
C ASP A 8 6.22 -9.43 11.03
N ARG A 9 5.26 -9.50 11.95
CA ARG A 9 4.28 -10.60 12.02
C ARG A 9 3.30 -10.61 10.85
N TYR A 10 3.05 -9.44 10.25
CA TYR A 10 1.99 -9.25 9.25
C TYR A 10 2.54 -8.85 7.88
N MET A 11 3.79 -8.43 7.81
CA MET A 11 4.52 -8.14 6.58
C MET A 11 5.99 -8.56 6.78
N PRO A 12 6.59 -9.33 5.86
CA PRO A 12 7.98 -9.73 5.99
C PRO A 12 8.90 -8.51 6.14
N ALA A 13 9.82 -8.55 7.12
CA ALA A 13 10.74 -7.45 7.39
C ALA A 13 11.50 -6.97 6.13
N PRO A 14 12.05 -7.86 5.27
CA PRO A 14 12.73 -7.42 4.05
C PRO A 14 11.83 -6.65 3.09
N VAL A 15 10.54 -7.03 2.99
CA VAL A 15 9.55 -6.34 2.14
C VAL A 15 9.25 -4.97 2.72
N ARG A 16 8.98 -4.89 4.01
CA ARG A 16 8.73 -3.65 4.72
C ARG A 16 9.89 -2.67 4.54
N GLU A 17 11.11 -3.12 4.79
CA GLU A 17 12.32 -2.32 4.67
C GLU A 17 12.56 -1.87 3.22
N TRP A 18 12.32 -2.73 2.25
CA TRP A 18 12.43 -2.37 0.84
C TRP A 18 11.46 -1.24 0.46
N ILE A 19 10.19 -1.33 0.88
CA ILE A 19 9.19 -0.27 0.62
C ILE A 19 9.62 1.03 1.32
N GLU A 20 10.05 0.96 2.58
CA GLU A 20 10.50 2.11 3.36
C GLU A 20 11.67 2.82 2.68
N GLN A 21 12.69 2.08 2.24
CA GLN A 21 13.87 2.65 1.58
C GLN A 21 13.58 3.14 0.16
N THR A 22 12.76 2.41 -0.60
CA THR A 22 12.48 2.74 -2.00
C THR A 22 11.56 3.96 -2.13
N TYR A 23 10.59 4.10 -1.22
CA TYR A 23 9.57 5.14 -1.30
C TYR A 23 9.65 6.12 -0.13
N TYR A 24 9.43 5.66 1.09
CA TYR A 24 9.22 6.54 2.25
C TYR A 24 10.46 7.32 2.69
N ALA A 25 11.66 6.78 2.50
CA ALA A 25 12.89 7.52 2.77
C ALA A 25 13.09 8.71 1.81
N GLN A 26 12.49 8.66 0.63
CA GLN A 26 12.60 9.71 -0.38
C GLN A 26 11.52 10.79 -0.27
N ILE A 27 10.40 10.51 0.41
CA ILE A 27 9.27 11.45 0.51
C ILE A 27 9.67 12.75 1.21
N ASN A 28 10.57 12.67 2.20
CA ASN A 28 11.07 13.81 2.96
C ASN A 28 12.48 14.22 2.53
N ASP A 29 12.87 13.96 1.29
CA ASP A 29 14.16 14.41 0.74
C ASP A 29 14.21 15.93 0.67
N GLN A 30 15.09 16.52 1.49
CA GLN A 30 15.17 17.97 1.66
C GLN A 30 15.57 18.68 0.37
N ALA A 31 16.50 18.13 -0.40
CA ALA A 31 16.95 18.76 -1.63
C ALA A 31 15.85 18.77 -2.70
N ARG A 32 15.07 17.70 -2.79
CA ARG A 32 13.91 17.61 -3.69
C ARG A 32 12.80 18.56 -3.27
N LEU A 33 12.56 18.70 -1.96
CA LEU A 33 11.59 19.65 -1.41
C LEU A 33 11.99 21.09 -1.72
N GLU A 34 13.25 21.44 -1.53
CA GLU A 34 13.78 22.79 -1.84
C GLU A 34 13.70 23.10 -3.34
N ALA A 35 14.02 22.10 -4.19
CA ALA A 35 13.89 22.24 -5.64
C ALA A 35 12.43 22.46 -6.06
N ALA A 36 11.49 21.70 -5.47
CA ALA A 36 10.06 21.86 -5.72
C ALA A 36 9.56 23.25 -5.25
N LEU A 37 9.98 23.71 -4.08
CA LEU A 37 9.64 25.05 -3.56
C LEU A 37 10.20 26.18 -4.43
N ALA A 38 11.29 25.96 -5.15
CA ALA A 38 11.85 26.93 -6.08
C ALA A 38 11.13 26.97 -7.44
N ASP A 39 10.34 25.96 -7.77
CA ASP A 39 9.62 25.85 -9.04
C ASP A 39 8.35 26.74 -9.01
N PRO A 40 8.24 27.76 -9.89
CA PRO A 40 7.06 28.64 -9.95
C PRO A 40 5.74 27.87 -10.21
N ALA A 41 5.79 26.70 -10.82
CA ALA A 41 4.59 25.90 -11.10
C ALA A 41 3.84 25.48 -9.83
N PHE A 42 4.53 25.36 -8.67
CA PHE A 42 3.87 25.06 -7.39
C PHE A 42 3.04 26.21 -6.83
N TYR A 43 3.29 27.43 -7.28
CA TYR A 43 2.56 28.63 -6.81
C TYR A 43 1.31 28.93 -7.65
N CYS A 44 1.12 28.23 -8.75
CA CYS A 44 -0.06 28.41 -9.61
C CYS A 44 -1.32 27.80 -9.00
N ASP A 45 -1.18 26.81 -8.09
CA ASP A 45 -2.29 26.14 -7.43
C ASP A 45 -2.00 25.89 -5.94
N PRO A 46 -2.87 26.40 -5.03
CA PRO A 46 -2.71 26.19 -3.59
C PRO A 46 -2.67 24.71 -3.17
N ALA A 47 -3.38 23.83 -3.88
CA ALA A 47 -3.39 22.40 -3.54
C ALA A 47 -2.04 21.74 -3.82
N ALA A 48 -1.38 22.10 -4.94
CA ALA A 48 -0.03 21.64 -5.24
C ALA A 48 0.98 22.11 -4.19
N HIS A 49 0.90 23.38 -3.79
CA HIS A 49 1.77 23.97 -2.80
C HIS A 49 1.59 23.33 -1.40
N LEU A 50 0.34 23.18 -0.94
CA LEU A 50 0.04 22.60 0.38
C LEU A 50 0.48 21.14 0.48
N ALA A 51 0.40 20.37 -0.60
CA ALA A 51 0.80 18.97 -0.61
C ALA A 51 2.31 18.75 -0.35
N LEU A 52 3.16 19.79 -0.54
CA LEU A 52 4.59 19.71 -0.22
C LEU A 52 4.89 19.63 1.28
N PHE A 53 4.00 20.15 2.13
CA PHE A 53 4.22 20.26 3.57
C PHE A 53 3.69 19.07 4.38
N ASN A 54 3.18 18.04 3.72
CA ASN A 54 2.69 16.86 4.39
C ASN A 54 3.85 15.93 4.79
N ASP A 55 3.91 15.55 6.08
CA ASP A 55 4.84 14.53 6.55
C ASP A 55 4.25 13.13 6.31
N HIS A 56 4.76 12.46 5.29
CA HIS A 56 4.36 11.09 4.90
C HIS A 56 5.58 10.14 4.87
N GLY A 57 6.58 10.39 5.70
CA GLY A 57 7.80 9.57 5.78
C GLY A 57 7.60 8.23 6.50
N ILE A 58 8.74 7.57 6.80
CA ILE A 58 8.79 6.24 7.43
C ILE A 58 8.04 6.18 8.77
N VAL A 59 8.12 7.23 9.58
CA VAL A 59 7.45 7.29 10.89
C VAL A 59 5.93 7.25 10.67
N HIS A 60 5.44 8.10 9.76
CA HIS A 60 4.01 8.16 9.43
C HIS A 60 3.46 6.81 9.00
N VAL A 61 4.08 6.15 8.00
CA VAL A 61 3.54 4.87 7.51
C VAL A 61 3.52 3.78 8.57
N ARG A 62 4.52 3.74 9.45
CA ARG A 62 4.55 2.80 10.57
C ARG A 62 3.43 3.08 11.57
N ASP A 63 3.17 4.34 11.87
CA ASP A 63 2.09 4.75 12.76
C ASP A 63 0.72 4.41 12.16
N VAL A 64 0.51 4.69 10.87
CA VAL A 64 -0.72 4.31 10.17
C VAL A 64 -0.93 2.80 10.22
N ALA A 65 0.09 2.00 9.90
CA ALA A 65 0.00 0.54 9.95
C ALA A 65 -0.36 0.03 11.35
N GLN A 66 0.19 0.62 12.41
CA GLN A 66 -0.15 0.27 13.78
C GLN A 66 -1.58 0.67 14.17
N GLN A 67 -2.04 1.84 13.74
CA GLN A 67 -3.43 2.26 13.97
C GLN A 67 -4.41 1.30 13.28
N VAL A 68 -4.08 0.85 12.06
CA VAL A 68 -4.86 -0.18 11.36
C VAL A 68 -4.92 -1.47 12.18
N LEU A 69 -3.81 -1.95 12.73
CA LEU A 69 -3.79 -3.13 13.59
C LEU A 69 -4.66 -2.96 14.83
N ARG A 70 -4.55 -1.82 15.52
CA ARG A 70 -5.38 -1.50 16.70
C ARG A 70 -6.86 -1.46 16.36
N LEU A 71 -7.21 -0.83 15.23
CA LEU A 71 -8.60 -0.77 14.76
C LEU A 71 -9.16 -2.16 14.48
N LEU A 72 -8.39 -3.00 13.77
CA LEU A 72 -8.81 -4.37 13.46
C LEU A 72 -8.95 -5.22 14.72
N ASP A 73 -8.08 -5.06 15.73
CA ASP A 73 -8.24 -5.73 17.03
C ASP A 73 -9.48 -5.27 17.77
N HIS A 74 -9.77 -3.98 17.76
CA HIS A 74 -10.98 -3.42 18.38
C HIS A 74 -12.25 -3.95 17.71
N ILE A 75 -12.30 -3.95 16.39
CA ILE A 75 -13.45 -4.46 15.62
C ILE A 75 -13.63 -5.97 15.87
N HIS A 76 -12.53 -6.73 15.89
CA HIS A 76 -12.58 -8.17 16.16
C HIS A 76 -13.06 -8.48 17.56
N GLY A 77 -12.59 -7.74 18.57
CA GLY A 77 -13.00 -7.91 19.97
C GLY A 77 -14.47 -7.55 20.25
N GLY A 78 -15.08 -6.67 19.43
CA GLY A 78 -16.44 -6.18 19.62
C GLY A 78 -17.51 -6.96 18.85
N LEU A 79 -17.63 -6.68 17.58
CA LEU A 79 -18.77 -7.10 16.75
C LEU A 79 -18.54 -8.39 15.96
N ILE A 80 -17.31 -8.70 15.60
CA ILE A 80 -16.96 -9.76 14.66
C ILE A 80 -16.44 -11.03 15.36
N ALA A 81 -15.96 -10.91 16.59
CA ALA A 81 -15.28 -12.00 17.34
C ALA A 81 -16.08 -13.30 17.46
N ARG A 82 -17.40 -13.21 17.45
CA ARG A 82 -18.25 -14.39 17.68
C ARG A 82 -18.49 -15.26 16.46
N ARG A 83 -18.06 -14.85 15.24
CA ARG A 83 -18.42 -15.55 14.00
C ARG A 83 -17.26 -15.71 12.99
N GLN A 84 -16.09 -15.16 13.25
CA GLN A 84 -14.99 -15.17 12.28
C GLN A 84 -13.85 -16.10 12.73
N PRO A 85 -13.34 -16.97 11.85
CA PRO A 85 -12.19 -17.81 12.16
C PRO A 85 -10.94 -16.93 12.44
N GLU A 86 -10.13 -17.35 13.40
CA GLU A 86 -8.86 -16.67 13.76
C GLU A 86 -7.95 -16.42 12.55
N ARG A 87 -7.97 -17.34 11.58
CA ARG A 87 -7.26 -17.21 10.30
C ARG A 87 -7.71 -16.01 9.46
N LEU A 88 -8.99 -15.62 9.53
CA LEU A 88 -9.48 -14.44 8.82
C LEU A 88 -8.95 -13.16 9.46
N HIS A 89 -8.83 -13.14 10.78
CA HIS A 89 -8.29 -12.00 11.49
C HIS A 89 -6.81 -11.76 11.12
N GLY A 90 -5.99 -12.82 11.09
CA GLY A 90 -4.61 -12.74 10.60
C GLY A 90 -4.51 -12.20 9.18
N PHE A 91 -5.34 -12.71 8.28
CA PHE A 91 -5.43 -12.21 6.90
C PHE A 91 -5.78 -10.72 6.83
N MET A 92 -6.80 -10.28 7.57
CA MET A 92 -7.22 -8.88 7.59
C MET A 92 -6.12 -7.96 8.10
N LYS A 93 -5.37 -8.38 9.13
CA LYS A 93 -4.24 -7.63 9.67
C LYS A 93 -3.11 -7.49 8.64
N SER A 94 -2.69 -8.59 8.02
CA SER A 94 -1.64 -8.56 6.99
C SER A 94 -2.04 -7.72 5.78
N TYR A 95 -3.28 -7.87 5.33
CA TYR A 95 -3.83 -7.05 4.25
C TYR A 95 -3.90 -5.57 4.64
N GLY A 96 -4.35 -5.26 5.85
CA GLY A 96 -4.42 -3.89 6.35
C GLY A 96 -3.06 -3.23 6.47
N VAL A 97 -2.04 -3.96 6.96
CA VAL A 97 -0.65 -3.47 7.00
C VAL A 97 -0.13 -3.21 5.59
N LEU A 98 -0.36 -4.14 4.65
CA LEU A 98 0.04 -3.95 3.26
C LEU A 98 -0.59 -2.70 2.65
N VAL A 99 -1.91 -2.52 2.80
CA VAL A 99 -2.62 -1.33 2.31
C VAL A 99 -2.04 -0.06 2.94
N ALA A 100 -1.76 -0.09 4.26
CA ALA A 100 -1.12 1.04 4.95
C ALA A 100 0.26 1.38 4.37
N TYR A 101 1.04 0.38 3.93
CA TYR A 101 2.34 0.62 3.31
C TYR A 101 2.27 1.03 1.83
N LEU A 102 1.12 0.85 1.19
CA LEU A 102 0.96 1.18 -0.23
C LEU A 102 0.25 2.51 -0.48
N HIS A 103 -0.50 3.04 0.50
CA HIS A 103 -1.40 4.16 0.25
C HIS A 103 -0.68 5.45 -0.18
N ASP A 104 0.51 5.70 0.37
CA ASP A 104 1.26 6.96 0.16
C ASP A 104 2.54 6.80 -0.67
N ILE A 105 2.82 5.63 -1.25
CA ILE A 105 4.05 5.46 -2.05
C ILE A 105 4.13 6.42 -3.24
N GLY A 106 3.00 6.93 -3.71
CA GLY A 106 2.93 7.96 -4.75
C GLY A 106 3.41 9.34 -4.30
N MET A 107 3.60 9.58 -2.98
CA MET A 107 4.11 10.84 -2.44
C MET A 107 5.57 11.13 -2.82
N ILE A 108 6.29 10.17 -3.41
CA ILE A 108 7.63 10.39 -3.97
C ILE A 108 7.62 11.29 -5.23
N ASP A 109 6.48 11.56 -5.81
CA ASP A 109 6.37 12.41 -7.00
C ASP A 109 6.36 13.89 -6.60
N PHE A 110 7.48 14.56 -6.80
CA PHE A 110 7.68 15.97 -6.51
C PHE A 110 7.31 16.89 -7.68
N ARG A 111 6.70 16.41 -8.74
CA ARG A 111 6.17 17.26 -9.81
C ARG A 111 4.98 18.07 -9.31
N PRO A 112 4.65 19.21 -9.93
CA PRO A 112 3.40 19.93 -9.64
C PRO A 112 2.21 18.97 -9.70
N PHE A 113 1.36 19.00 -8.67
CA PHE A 113 0.25 18.07 -8.43
C PHE A 113 0.64 16.60 -8.16
N GLY A 114 1.93 16.21 -8.28
CA GLY A 114 2.35 14.83 -8.02
C GLY A 114 1.88 14.33 -6.68
N ARG A 115 2.18 15.06 -5.61
CA ARG A 115 1.73 14.71 -4.25
C ARG A 115 0.22 14.83 -4.05
N ALA A 116 -0.44 15.80 -4.68
CA ALA A 116 -1.91 15.92 -4.64
C ALA A 116 -2.60 14.72 -5.31
N MET A 117 -1.94 14.10 -6.29
CA MET A 117 -2.40 12.93 -7.04
C MET A 117 -1.77 11.62 -6.56
N HIS A 118 -1.19 11.58 -5.35
CA HIS A 118 -0.47 10.42 -4.84
C HIS A 118 -1.26 9.10 -4.85
N PRO A 119 -2.60 9.05 -4.65
CA PRO A 119 -3.32 7.79 -4.74
C PRO A 119 -3.28 7.18 -6.14
N GLU A 120 -3.29 8.02 -7.17
CA GLU A 120 -3.21 7.60 -8.57
C GLU A 120 -1.80 7.04 -8.88
N PHE A 121 -0.76 7.72 -8.42
CA PHE A 121 0.63 7.25 -8.57
C PHE A 121 0.92 6.01 -7.72
N ALA A 122 0.38 5.93 -6.50
CA ALA A 122 0.46 4.72 -5.69
C ALA A 122 -0.19 3.52 -6.41
N SER A 123 -1.36 3.74 -7.00
CA SER A 123 -2.03 2.73 -7.82
C SER A 123 -1.20 2.29 -9.03
N GLN A 124 -0.49 3.21 -9.68
CA GLN A 124 0.39 2.89 -10.81
C GLN A 124 1.65 2.14 -10.36
N ALA A 125 2.27 2.55 -9.25
CA ALA A 125 3.49 1.94 -8.73
C ALA A 125 3.29 0.46 -8.37
N VAL A 126 2.12 0.08 -7.86
CA VAL A 126 1.78 -1.32 -7.54
C VAL A 126 1.79 -2.22 -8.79
N PHE A 127 1.64 -1.65 -9.99
CA PHE A 127 1.71 -2.39 -11.26
C PHE A 127 3.09 -2.34 -11.94
N ASP A 128 4.05 -1.66 -11.33
CA ASP A 128 5.43 -1.65 -11.82
C ASP A 128 6.06 -3.04 -11.60
N PRO A 129 6.81 -3.58 -12.57
CA PRO A 129 7.53 -4.86 -12.41
C PRO A 129 8.46 -4.91 -11.19
N ALA A 130 8.98 -3.78 -10.74
CA ALA A 130 9.77 -3.72 -9.50
C ALA A 130 8.96 -4.15 -8.26
N PHE A 131 7.63 -4.04 -8.33
CA PHE A 131 6.74 -4.45 -7.25
C PHE A 131 6.47 -5.96 -7.21
N ASP A 132 6.84 -6.72 -8.25
CA ASP A 132 6.69 -8.18 -8.28
C ASP A 132 7.47 -8.83 -7.11
N TYR A 133 8.60 -8.25 -6.71
CA TYR A 133 9.34 -8.68 -5.52
C TYR A 133 8.49 -8.65 -4.23
N VAL A 134 7.70 -7.60 -4.04
CA VAL A 134 6.81 -7.46 -2.86
C VAL A 134 5.75 -8.54 -2.87
N VAL A 135 5.11 -8.74 -4.02
CA VAL A 135 4.04 -9.72 -4.20
C VAL A 135 4.57 -11.14 -3.97
N ASP A 136 5.69 -11.49 -4.59
CA ASP A 136 6.31 -12.81 -4.47
C ASP A 136 6.76 -13.09 -3.03
N SER A 137 7.37 -12.12 -2.36
CA SER A 137 7.84 -12.27 -0.99
C SER A 137 6.68 -12.46 0.00
N ILE A 138 5.57 -11.72 -0.15
CA ILE A 138 4.37 -11.90 0.65
C ILE A 138 3.74 -13.28 0.36
N TRP A 139 3.72 -13.69 -0.90
CA TRP A 139 3.19 -14.99 -1.29
C TRP A 139 4.00 -16.16 -0.72
N GLN A 140 5.33 -16.07 -0.75
CA GLN A 140 6.23 -17.09 -0.23
C GLN A 140 6.20 -17.16 1.30
N SER A 141 6.14 -16.02 1.98
CA SER A 141 6.12 -15.96 3.44
C SER A 141 4.78 -16.37 4.06
N ASP A 142 3.70 -16.34 3.26
CA ASP A 142 2.32 -16.59 3.72
C ASP A 142 1.93 -15.77 4.95
N CYS A 143 2.43 -14.53 5.06
CA CYS A 143 2.16 -13.64 6.19
C CYS A 143 0.66 -13.50 6.44
N GLY A 144 0.24 -13.73 7.70
CA GLY A 144 -1.17 -13.73 8.10
C GLY A 144 -2.02 -14.78 7.37
N GLY A 145 -1.40 -15.74 6.69
CA GLY A 145 -2.09 -16.76 5.91
C GLY A 145 -2.73 -16.23 4.63
N ILE A 146 -2.20 -15.12 4.05
CA ILE A 146 -2.76 -14.51 2.83
C ILE A 146 -2.74 -15.50 1.67
N ALA A 147 -1.59 -16.10 1.38
CA ALA A 147 -1.44 -17.05 0.28
C ALA A 147 -2.28 -18.30 0.48
N SER A 148 -2.25 -18.87 1.70
CA SER A 148 -3.06 -20.04 2.06
C SER A 148 -4.55 -19.78 1.92
N ARG A 149 -5.02 -18.60 2.34
CA ARG A 149 -6.44 -18.24 2.22
C ARG A 149 -6.85 -18.00 0.79
N LEU A 150 -6.04 -17.29 0.01
CA LEU A 150 -6.32 -17.07 -1.41
C LEU A 150 -6.34 -18.38 -2.19
N ARG A 151 -5.42 -19.32 -1.89
CA ARG A 151 -5.44 -20.69 -2.47
C ARG A 151 -6.72 -21.43 -2.11
N ALA A 152 -7.16 -21.35 -0.84
CA ALA A 152 -8.38 -21.99 -0.39
C ALA A 152 -9.64 -21.44 -1.07
N LEU A 153 -9.71 -20.13 -1.27
CA LEU A 153 -10.82 -19.46 -1.95
C LEU A 153 -10.87 -19.73 -3.46
N ALA A 154 -9.69 -19.88 -4.06
CA ALA A 154 -9.54 -20.00 -5.49
C ALA A 154 -9.64 -21.45 -6.01
N GLY A 155 -9.54 -22.45 -5.12
CA GLY A 155 -9.48 -23.87 -5.46
C GLY A 155 -8.16 -24.27 -6.15
N ALA A 156 -7.93 -25.58 -6.27
CA ALA A 156 -6.66 -26.13 -6.76
C ALA A 156 -6.27 -25.71 -8.20
N GLY A 157 -7.23 -25.37 -9.04
CA GLY A 157 -6.98 -24.92 -10.43
C GLY A 157 -6.69 -23.43 -10.58
N ALA A 158 -6.80 -22.66 -9.51
CA ALA A 158 -6.70 -21.20 -9.58
C ALA A 158 -5.30 -20.66 -9.23
N LEU A 159 -4.33 -21.49 -8.85
CA LEU A 159 -2.94 -21.05 -8.63
C LEU A 159 -2.34 -20.38 -9.87
N ALA A 160 -2.62 -20.93 -11.06
CA ALA A 160 -2.22 -20.29 -12.31
C ALA A 160 -2.96 -18.96 -12.56
N LYS A 161 -4.24 -18.87 -12.18
CA LYS A 161 -5.04 -17.64 -12.27
C LYS A 161 -4.59 -16.62 -11.22
N ILE A 162 -4.18 -17.04 -10.02
CA ILE A 162 -3.69 -16.17 -8.96
C ILE A 162 -2.27 -15.68 -9.28
N ARG A 163 -1.39 -16.52 -9.85
CA ARG A 163 -0.10 -16.06 -10.38
C ARG A 163 -0.28 -15.07 -11.52
N ALA A 164 -1.17 -15.34 -12.46
CA ALA A 164 -1.55 -14.39 -13.51
C ALA A 164 -2.22 -13.13 -12.94
N TRP A 165 -2.92 -13.24 -11.84
CA TRP A 165 -3.55 -12.15 -11.12
C TRP A 165 -2.53 -11.31 -10.34
N CYS A 166 -1.59 -11.94 -9.65
CA CYS A 166 -0.47 -11.28 -8.95
C CYS A 166 0.60 -10.75 -9.92
N SER A 167 0.79 -11.38 -11.09
CA SER A 167 1.70 -10.92 -12.14
C SER A 167 1.16 -9.78 -13.01
N GLY A 168 0.08 -9.13 -12.58
CA GLY A 168 -0.37 -7.86 -13.16
C GLY A 168 -1.23 -7.94 -14.40
N SER A 169 -1.40 -9.10 -15.05
CA SER A 169 -2.18 -9.16 -16.29
C SER A 169 -3.70 -9.06 -16.08
N SER A 170 -4.22 -9.51 -14.94
CA SER A 170 -5.67 -9.45 -14.66
C SER A 170 -6.09 -8.25 -13.81
N TRP A 171 -5.21 -7.69 -12.98
CA TRP A 171 -5.45 -6.45 -12.25
C TRP A 171 -5.48 -5.23 -13.17
N ARG A 172 -4.57 -5.16 -14.12
CA ARG A 172 -4.58 -4.12 -15.17
C ARG A 172 -5.92 -4.09 -15.91
N TRP A 173 -6.49 -5.26 -16.19
CA TRP A 173 -7.76 -5.37 -16.90
C TRP A 173 -8.96 -4.89 -16.07
N ARG A 174 -9.01 -5.24 -14.78
CA ARG A 174 -10.13 -4.85 -13.91
C ARG A 174 -10.14 -3.36 -13.57
N ILE A 175 -8.99 -2.73 -13.40
CA ILE A 175 -8.93 -1.27 -13.17
C ILE A 175 -9.22 -0.52 -14.46
N ALA A 176 -8.77 -0.99 -15.62
CA ALA A 176 -9.14 -0.41 -16.90
C ALA A 176 -10.64 -0.50 -17.18
N THR A 177 -11.29 -1.62 -16.85
CA THR A 177 -12.74 -1.79 -16.99
C THR A 177 -13.53 -1.03 -15.92
N ALA A 178 -13.04 -0.90 -14.69
CA ALA A 178 -13.66 -0.07 -13.67
C ALA A 178 -13.57 1.43 -14.01
N ARG A 179 -12.48 1.88 -14.65
CA ARG A 179 -12.37 3.26 -15.18
C ARG A 179 -13.34 3.53 -16.32
N ALA A 180 -13.61 2.53 -17.16
CA ALA A 180 -14.56 2.68 -18.28
C ALA A 180 -16.02 2.78 -17.81
N SER A 181 -16.32 2.30 -16.62
CA SER A 181 -17.67 2.32 -16.03
C SER A 181 -17.87 3.39 -14.96
N CYS A 182 -16.88 4.23 -14.67
CA CYS A 182 -17.02 5.32 -13.70
C CYS A 182 -17.72 6.52 -14.36
N PRO A 183 -18.95 6.91 -13.92
CA PRO A 183 -19.71 7.99 -14.56
C PRO A 183 -19.22 9.40 -14.23
N TRP A 184 -18.16 9.54 -13.46
CA TRP A 184 -17.59 10.83 -13.08
C TRP A 184 -16.47 11.22 -14.03
N ARG A 185 -16.86 11.84 -15.14
CA ARG A 185 -15.97 12.70 -15.93
C ARG A 185 -16.16 14.13 -15.42
N TYR A 186 -15.13 14.70 -14.88
CA TYR A 186 -14.97 16.15 -14.81
C TYR A 186 -14.20 16.61 -16.03
#